data_f38ba214e47e5581318c5f7f094b6357
#
_entry.id   f38ba214e47e5581318c5f7f094b6357
#
_cell.length_a   1.000
_cell.length_b   1.000
_cell.length_c   1.000
_cell.angle_alpha   90.00
_cell.angle_beta   90.00
_cell.angle_gamma   90.00
#
_symmetry.space_group_name_H-M   'P 1'
#
loop_
_entity.id
_entity.type
_entity.pdbx_description
1 polymer ?
#
loop_
_entity_poly.entity_id
_entity_poly.type
_entity_poly.pdbx_seq_one_letter_code
_entity_poly.pdbx_strand_id
1 'polypeptide(L)'
;MGATFSQRITDAMPFLDGVADRVQPKVQAVVDRGGARLRNVVDGVWFGSPLHPALTDVPVGSWTAAITFDALDIATGSRALRNAADASLALGVAGGFAAATLGLSDWRYLSGGSRRMGTAHALLNAVGLALNTTSLVLRATGRRRAGQVAFLSGYSLVGMGAHLGGELSYGYGLRVNRNVFQPAGPNEFAAVLDEDELPDSGLRRVELDGAGVLLSRAGSGEICAIAATCNHFGGPLEQGDREGDTVVCPWHKSRFDLCSGEAIDGPAVFPQSRYETRVRDGKIEVKASEENVERKVT
;
A
#
# COMPACT_ATOMS: atom_id res chain seq x y z
N MET A 1 -11.18 21.89 0.94
CA MET A 1 -9.77 22.01 1.32
C MET A 1 -8.97 22.48 0.11
N GLY A 2 -8.05 23.46 0.27
CA GLY A 2 -7.16 23.88 -0.84
C GLY A 2 -6.09 22.83 -1.12
N ALA A 3 -5.56 22.81 -2.38
CA ALA A 3 -4.46 21.93 -2.76
C ALA A 3 -3.21 22.22 -1.91
N THR A 4 -2.49 21.16 -1.49
CA THR A 4 -1.21 21.29 -0.79
C THR A 4 -0.14 21.92 -1.69
N PHE A 5 0.99 22.34 -1.12
CA PHE A 5 2.10 22.88 -1.90
C PHE A 5 2.62 21.85 -2.93
N SER A 6 2.80 20.62 -2.51
CA SER A 6 3.25 19.52 -3.38
C SER A 6 2.25 19.23 -4.50
N GLN A 7 0.94 19.25 -4.20
CA GLN A 7 -0.11 19.09 -5.22
C GLN A 7 -0.03 20.17 -6.28
N ARG A 8 0.09 21.46 -5.87
CA ARG A 8 0.23 22.57 -6.84
C ARG A 8 1.45 22.42 -7.72
N ILE A 9 2.60 21.98 -7.17
CA ILE A 9 3.82 21.76 -7.96
C ILE A 9 3.62 20.61 -8.94
N THR A 10 3.12 19.45 -8.48
CA THR A 10 2.93 18.29 -9.35
C THR A 10 1.85 18.53 -10.40
N ASP A 11 0.82 19.32 -10.10
CA ASP A 11 -0.22 19.71 -11.07
C ASP A 11 0.33 20.66 -12.15
N ALA A 12 1.37 21.44 -11.84
CA ALA A 12 2.06 22.26 -12.82
C ALA A 12 3.05 21.49 -13.73
N MET A 13 3.18 20.15 -13.53
CA MET A 13 4.13 19.29 -14.25
C MET A 13 3.42 18.24 -15.13
N PRO A 14 2.75 18.61 -16.23
CA PRO A 14 1.97 17.66 -17.05
C PRO A 14 2.83 16.57 -17.72
N PHE A 15 4.14 16.74 -17.85
CA PHE A 15 5.05 15.72 -18.36
C PHE A 15 5.07 14.44 -17.51
N LEU A 16 4.70 14.54 -16.21
CA LEU A 16 4.60 13.40 -15.31
C LEU A 16 3.54 12.39 -15.78
N ASP A 17 2.45 12.88 -16.36
CA ASP A 17 1.44 12.00 -16.95
C ASP A 17 2.01 11.24 -18.16
N GLY A 18 2.77 11.90 -19.01
CA GLY A 18 3.43 11.25 -20.15
C GLY A 18 4.46 10.19 -19.75
N VAL A 19 5.13 10.35 -18.60
CA VAL A 19 6.01 9.32 -18.02
C VAL A 19 5.15 8.15 -17.52
N ALA A 20 4.10 8.46 -16.77
CA ALA A 20 3.19 7.43 -16.21
C ALA A 20 2.53 6.61 -17.31
N ASP A 21 2.02 7.24 -18.37
CA ASP A 21 1.37 6.58 -19.51
C ASP A 21 2.29 5.57 -20.24
N ARG A 22 3.60 5.82 -20.23
CA ARG A 22 4.59 4.94 -20.87
C ARG A 22 5.06 3.81 -19.95
N VAL A 23 5.14 4.03 -18.64
CA VAL A 23 5.77 3.11 -17.68
C VAL A 23 4.74 2.24 -16.98
N GLN A 24 3.63 2.81 -16.50
CA GLN A 24 2.62 2.11 -15.71
C GLN A 24 2.06 0.85 -16.41
N PRO A 25 1.70 0.88 -17.72
CA PRO A 25 1.21 -0.32 -18.40
C PRO A 25 2.26 -1.44 -18.48
N LYS A 26 3.56 -1.08 -18.56
CA LYS A 26 4.64 -2.07 -18.59
C LYS A 26 4.81 -2.74 -17.23
N VAL A 27 4.75 -1.98 -16.15
CA VAL A 27 4.78 -2.51 -14.77
C VAL A 27 3.59 -3.44 -14.56
N GLN A 28 2.39 -3.01 -14.94
CA GLN A 28 1.19 -3.81 -14.85
C GLN A 28 1.34 -5.13 -15.62
N ALA A 29 1.80 -5.08 -16.87
CA ALA A 29 2.00 -6.26 -17.71
C ALA A 29 3.02 -7.25 -17.12
N VAL A 30 4.07 -6.78 -16.47
CA VAL A 30 5.06 -7.65 -15.79
C VAL A 30 4.43 -8.40 -14.63
N VAL A 31 3.68 -7.68 -13.78
CA VAL A 31 3.04 -8.27 -12.61
C VAL A 31 1.92 -9.25 -13.04
N ASP A 32 1.13 -8.89 -14.05
CA ASP A 32 0.05 -9.72 -14.55
C ASP A 32 0.58 -11.03 -15.16
N ARG A 33 1.72 -10.99 -15.89
CA ARG A 33 2.38 -12.20 -16.41
C ARG A 33 2.88 -13.12 -15.29
N GLY A 34 3.29 -12.57 -14.16
CA GLY A 34 3.70 -13.34 -12.99
C GLY A 34 2.54 -13.98 -12.22
N GLY A 35 1.32 -13.58 -12.55
CA GLY A 35 0.08 -14.10 -11.97
C GLY A 35 -0.09 -13.75 -10.47
N ALA A 36 -1.01 -14.45 -9.82
CA ALA A 36 -1.35 -14.22 -8.42
C ALA A 36 -0.13 -14.36 -7.48
N ARG A 37 0.75 -15.32 -7.74
CA ARG A 37 1.94 -15.54 -6.89
C ARG A 37 2.87 -14.32 -6.85
N LEU A 38 3.24 -13.78 -8.02
CA LEU A 38 4.09 -12.59 -8.07
C LEU A 38 3.39 -11.40 -7.44
N ARG A 39 2.11 -11.19 -7.77
CA ARG A 39 1.29 -10.12 -7.20
C ARG A 39 1.26 -10.19 -5.67
N ASN A 40 0.95 -11.35 -5.09
CA ASN A 40 0.89 -11.53 -3.64
C ASN A 40 2.26 -11.31 -2.95
N VAL A 41 3.36 -11.67 -3.64
CA VAL A 41 4.71 -11.40 -3.13
C VAL A 41 4.99 -9.91 -3.10
N VAL A 42 4.79 -9.19 -4.21
CA VAL A 42 5.16 -7.76 -4.30
C VAL A 42 4.21 -6.85 -3.56
N ASP A 43 2.93 -7.23 -3.43
CA ASP A 43 1.93 -6.46 -2.67
C ASP A 43 2.02 -6.71 -1.16
N GLY A 44 2.64 -7.81 -0.71
CA GLY A 44 2.85 -8.13 0.70
C GLY A 44 1.70 -8.88 1.36
N VAL A 45 0.85 -9.58 0.58
CA VAL A 45 -0.28 -10.38 1.12
C VAL A 45 0.21 -11.43 2.11
N TRP A 46 1.27 -12.16 1.78
CA TRP A 46 1.90 -13.17 2.63
C TRP A 46 2.49 -12.60 3.93
N PHE A 47 2.80 -11.31 3.94
CA PHE A 47 3.38 -10.60 5.09
C PHE A 47 2.30 -9.91 5.95
N GLY A 48 1.08 -9.78 5.43
CA GLY A 48 -0.03 -9.08 6.10
C GLY A 48 0.16 -7.57 6.21
N SER A 49 1.10 -6.99 5.44
CA SER A 49 1.39 -5.56 5.42
C SER A 49 1.99 -5.16 4.06
N PRO A 50 1.77 -3.91 3.60
CA PRO A 50 2.41 -3.41 2.39
C PRO A 50 3.94 -3.45 2.51
N LEU A 51 4.62 -4.14 1.58
CA LEU A 51 6.06 -4.36 1.67
C LEU A 51 6.89 -3.11 1.36
N HIS A 52 6.43 -2.24 0.45
CA HIS A 52 7.17 -1.04 0.08
C HIS A 52 7.43 -0.13 1.28
N PRO A 53 6.42 0.30 2.05
CA PRO A 53 6.65 1.12 3.25
C PRO A 53 7.56 0.43 4.28
N ALA A 54 7.33 -0.87 4.53
CA ALA A 54 8.13 -1.63 5.51
C ALA A 54 9.61 -1.70 5.11
N LEU A 55 9.90 -1.80 3.81
CA LEU A 55 11.28 -1.92 3.34
C LEU A 55 12.00 -0.58 3.21
N THR A 56 11.27 0.55 3.12
CA THR A 56 11.90 1.90 3.00
C THR A 56 12.73 2.27 4.21
N ASP A 57 12.50 1.68 5.38
CA ASP A 57 13.29 1.92 6.59
C ASP A 57 14.75 1.48 6.41
N VAL A 58 15.01 0.46 5.58
CA VAL A 58 16.37 -0.03 5.31
C VAL A 58 17.23 1.03 4.62
N PRO A 59 16.87 1.55 3.42
CA PRO A 59 17.67 2.58 2.76
C PRO A 59 17.73 3.88 3.57
N VAL A 60 16.60 4.33 4.16
CA VAL A 60 16.56 5.58 4.92
C VAL A 60 17.48 5.51 6.14
N GLY A 61 17.37 4.45 6.95
CA GLY A 61 18.23 4.25 8.12
C GLY A 61 19.71 4.09 7.74
N SER A 62 19.99 3.28 6.71
CA SER A 62 21.38 3.04 6.26
C SER A 62 22.04 4.31 5.70
N TRP A 63 21.32 5.12 4.91
CA TRP A 63 21.87 6.37 4.38
C TRP A 63 22.01 7.44 5.47
N THR A 64 21.11 7.48 6.45
CA THR A 64 21.25 8.34 7.62
C THR A 64 22.50 7.96 8.44
N ALA A 65 22.76 6.68 8.63
CA ALA A 65 23.98 6.19 9.26
C ALA A 65 25.23 6.55 8.41
N ALA A 66 25.16 6.38 7.10
CA ALA A 66 26.27 6.68 6.20
C ALA A 66 26.66 8.17 6.25
N ILE A 67 25.70 9.11 6.26
CA ILE A 67 26.01 10.54 6.36
C ILE A 67 26.60 10.90 7.72
N THR A 68 26.11 10.27 8.79
CA THR A 68 26.64 10.43 10.14
C THR A 68 28.09 9.95 10.22
N PHE A 69 28.38 8.76 9.69
CA PHE A 69 29.75 8.23 9.67
C PHE A 69 30.70 9.02 8.78
N ASP A 70 30.22 9.55 7.64
CA ASP A 70 30.99 10.46 6.79
C ASP A 70 31.34 11.75 7.53
N ALA A 71 30.42 12.36 8.26
CA ALA A 71 30.67 13.56 9.05
C ALA A 71 31.70 13.30 10.16
N LEU A 72 31.57 12.17 10.83
CA LEU A 72 32.55 11.76 11.88
C LEU A 72 33.93 11.41 11.28
N ASP A 73 34.01 10.77 10.09
CA ASP A 73 35.24 10.53 9.37
C ASP A 73 35.94 11.86 8.99
N ILE A 74 35.19 12.84 8.50
CA ILE A 74 35.74 14.16 8.21
C ILE A 74 36.31 14.84 9.44
N ALA A 75 35.68 14.70 10.60
CA ALA A 75 36.09 15.33 11.83
C ALA A 75 37.28 14.62 12.49
N THR A 76 37.41 13.28 12.38
CA THR A 76 38.38 12.46 13.14
C THR A 76 39.47 11.83 12.27
N GLY A 77 39.29 11.73 10.97
CA GLY A 77 40.16 10.99 10.03
C GLY A 77 40.13 9.47 10.22
N SER A 78 39.07 8.93 10.90
CA SER A 78 39.00 7.53 11.30
C SER A 78 38.67 6.63 10.08
N ARG A 79 39.61 5.71 9.76
CA ARG A 79 39.41 4.70 8.72
C ARG A 79 38.24 3.76 9.01
N ALA A 80 37.99 3.46 10.29
CA ALA A 80 36.87 2.61 10.70
C ALA A 80 35.52 3.28 10.37
N LEU A 81 35.37 4.59 10.65
CA LEU A 81 34.18 5.36 10.34
C LEU A 81 33.98 5.49 8.82
N ARG A 82 35.08 5.65 8.07
CA ARG A 82 35.06 5.65 6.61
C ARG A 82 34.51 4.36 6.05
N ASN A 83 34.97 3.23 6.52
CA ASN A 83 34.48 1.91 6.09
C ASN A 83 33.02 1.68 6.50
N ALA A 84 32.62 2.15 7.69
CA ALA A 84 31.26 2.08 8.16
C ALA A 84 30.30 2.92 7.26
N ALA A 85 30.74 4.13 6.85
CA ALA A 85 30.00 4.97 5.92
C ALA A 85 29.78 4.27 4.57
N ASP A 86 30.84 3.66 4.02
CA ASP A 86 30.78 2.99 2.72
C ASP A 86 29.90 1.71 2.77
N ALA A 87 30.00 0.94 3.86
CA ALA A 87 29.15 -0.24 4.07
C ALA A 87 27.67 0.15 4.25
N SER A 88 27.39 1.19 5.05
CA SER A 88 26.02 1.69 5.24
C SER A 88 25.44 2.25 3.92
N LEU A 89 26.25 2.98 3.15
CA LEU A 89 25.82 3.46 1.83
C LEU A 89 25.46 2.30 0.89
N ALA A 90 26.29 1.24 0.86
CA ALA A 90 26.06 0.06 0.04
C ALA A 90 24.77 -0.68 0.44
N LEU A 91 24.55 -0.89 1.74
CA LEU A 91 23.31 -1.48 2.25
C LEU A 91 22.09 -0.63 1.86
N GLY A 92 22.20 0.68 2.01
CA GLY A 92 21.15 1.61 1.60
C GLY A 92 20.85 1.56 0.11
N VAL A 93 21.87 1.41 -0.76
CA VAL A 93 21.67 1.25 -2.21
C VAL A 93 20.95 -0.07 -2.51
N ALA A 94 21.35 -1.19 -1.89
CA ALA A 94 20.67 -2.46 -2.07
C ALA A 94 19.20 -2.42 -1.61
N GLY A 95 18.94 -1.86 -0.42
CA GLY A 95 17.59 -1.63 0.09
C GLY A 95 16.79 -0.68 -0.78
N GLY A 96 17.43 0.36 -1.34
CA GLY A 96 16.82 1.32 -2.25
C GLY A 96 16.31 0.68 -3.55
N PHE A 97 17.08 -0.23 -4.17
CA PHE A 97 16.63 -0.99 -5.34
C PHE A 97 15.44 -1.88 -5.01
N ALA A 98 15.48 -2.57 -3.87
CA ALA A 98 14.38 -3.42 -3.43
C ALA A 98 13.11 -2.60 -3.15
N ALA A 99 13.22 -1.48 -2.40
CA ALA A 99 12.12 -0.59 -2.13
C ALA A 99 11.52 0.02 -3.41
N ALA A 100 12.36 0.46 -4.37
CA ALA A 100 11.91 1.00 -5.64
C ALA A 100 11.11 -0.02 -6.45
N THR A 101 11.55 -1.28 -6.47
CA THR A 101 10.85 -2.38 -7.17
C THR A 101 9.46 -2.61 -6.59
N LEU A 102 9.34 -2.63 -5.25
CA LEU A 102 8.04 -2.79 -4.57
C LEU A 102 7.16 -1.55 -4.71
N GLY A 103 7.75 -0.35 -4.70
CA GLY A 103 7.03 0.91 -4.91
C GLY A 103 6.37 1.01 -6.29
N LEU A 104 6.97 0.42 -7.32
CA LEU A 104 6.34 0.32 -8.64
C LEU A 104 5.06 -0.53 -8.59
N SER A 105 5.01 -1.56 -7.74
CA SER A 105 3.80 -2.35 -7.53
C SER A 105 2.67 -1.52 -6.93
N ASP A 106 2.95 -0.66 -5.97
CA ASP A 106 1.96 0.23 -5.36
C ASP A 106 1.48 1.30 -6.35
N TRP A 107 2.43 1.88 -7.09
CA TRP A 107 2.17 2.96 -8.04
C TRP A 107 1.31 2.52 -9.23
N ARG A 108 1.33 1.24 -9.64
CA ARG A 108 0.56 0.75 -10.79
C ARG A 108 -0.96 0.93 -10.67
N TYR A 109 -1.48 1.11 -9.46
CA TYR A 109 -2.91 1.28 -9.19
C TYR A 109 -3.34 2.74 -9.08
N LEU A 110 -2.40 3.69 -9.12
CA LEU A 110 -2.70 5.10 -8.94
C LEU A 110 -3.29 5.73 -10.22
N SER A 111 -4.17 6.70 -10.01
CA SER A 111 -4.80 7.48 -11.08
C SER A 111 -4.88 8.96 -10.71
N GLY A 112 -5.14 9.83 -11.70
CA GLY A 112 -5.31 11.27 -11.47
C GLY A 112 -4.14 11.92 -10.72
N GLY A 113 -4.44 12.78 -9.75
CA GLY A 113 -3.45 13.53 -8.97
C GLY A 113 -2.51 12.65 -8.17
N SER A 114 -3.00 11.55 -7.59
CA SER A 114 -2.16 10.59 -6.86
C SER A 114 -1.15 9.90 -7.77
N ARG A 115 -1.52 9.57 -9.03
CA ARG A 115 -0.60 9.01 -10.04
C ARG A 115 0.51 9.99 -10.36
N ARG A 116 0.17 11.26 -10.58
CA ARG A 116 1.14 12.32 -10.88
C ARG A 116 2.12 12.51 -9.72
N MET A 117 1.62 12.62 -8.49
CA MET A 117 2.46 12.71 -7.30
C MET A 117 3.33 11.46 -7.10
N GLY A 118 2.78 10.26 -7.32
CA GLY A 118 3.53 9.00 -7.27
C GLY A 118 4.64 8.93 -8.32
N THR A 119 4.40 9.49 -9.52
CA THR A 119 5.44 9.59 -10.57
C THR A 119 6.55 10.54 -10.15
N ALA A 120 6.23 11.70 -9.58
CA ALA A 120 7.23 12.64 -9.06
C ALA A 120 8.06 12.02 -7.93
N HIS A 121 7.40 11.33 -6.98
CA HIS A 121 8.05 10.54 -5.92
C HIS A 121 9.01 9.51 -6.51
N ALA A 122 8.57 8.72 -7.49
CA ALA A 122 9.40 7.69 -8.11
C ALA A 122 10.62 8.29 -8.83
N LEU A 123 10.47 9.40 -9.54
CA LEU A 123 11.58 10.07 -10.24
C LEU A 123 12.61 10.64 -9.27
N LEU A 124 12.20 11.32 -8.21
CA LEU A 124 13.10 11.85 -7.18
C LEU A 124 13.92 10.72 -6.53
N ASN A 125 13.27 9.64 -6.16
CA ASN A 125 13.95 8.47 -5.57
C ASN A 125 14.86 7.76 -6.59
N ALA A 126 14.45 7.64 -7.86
CA ALA A 126 15.29 7.04 -8.91
C ALA A 126 16.57 7.85 -9.15
N VAL A 127 16.47 9.18 -9.25
CA VAL A 127 17.65 10.05 -9.39
C VAL A 127 18.50 10.00 -8.12
N GLY A 128 17.89 10.05 -6.94
CA GLY A 128 18.58 9.92 -5.66
C GLY A 128 19.35 8.59 -5.55
N LEU A 129 18.71 7.47 -5.90
CA LEU A 129 19.34 6.14 -5.91
C LEU A 129 20.49 6.05 -6.91
N ALA A 130 20.34 6.65 -8.10
CA ALA A 130 21.41 6.73 -9.11
C ALA A 130 22.62 7.53 -8.59
N LEU A 131 22.39 8.66 -7.92
CA LEU A 131 23.46 9.46 -7.30
C LEU A 131 24.14 8.69 -6.14
N ASN A 132 23.38 8.00 -5.31
CA ASN A 132 23.92 7.19 -4.22
C ASN A 132 24.74 5.99 -4.76
N THR A 133 24.31 5.37 -5.85
CA THR A 133 25.07 4.33 -6.55
C THR A 133 26.37 4.91 -7.15
N THR A 134 26.27 6.08 -7.79
CA THR A 134 27.43 6.81 -8.33
C THR A 134 28.43 7.17 -7.22
N SER A 135 27.93 7.53 -6.03
CA SER A 135 28.78 7.78 -4.86
C SER A 135 29.64 6.56 -4.50
N LEU A 136 29.06 5.35 -4.48
CA LEU A 136 29.82 4.12 -4.23
C LEU A 136 30.95 3.92 -5.24
N VAL A 137 30.66 4.11 -6.54
CA VAL A 137 31.67 3.99 -7.59
C VAL A 137 32.77 5.02 -7.43
N LEU A 138 32.44 6.28 -7.16
CA LEU A 138 33.42 7.35 -6.96
C LEU A 138 34.31 7.07 -5.73
N ARG A 139 33.73 6.57 -4.62
CA ARG A 139 34.48 6.20 -3.41
C ARG A 139 35.44 5.03 -3.69
N ALA A 140 34.97 4.00 -4.38
CA ALA A 140 35.77 2.84 -4.76
C ALA A 140 36.94 3.20 -5.72
N THR A 141 36.77 4.24 -6.55
CA THR A 141 37.83 4.73 -7.47
C THR A 141 38.70 5.84 -6.87
N GLY A 142 38.68 6.03 -5.55
CA GLY A 142 39.55 7.01 -4.83
C GLY A 142 39.02 8.45 -4.89
N ARG A 143 37.89 8.74 -5.50
CA ARG A 143 37.31 10.08 -5.61
C ARG A 143 36.32 10.36 -4.49
N ARG A 144 36.73 10.12 -3.20
CA ARG A 144 35.84 10.13 -2.05
C ARG A 144 35.05 11.43 -1.89
N ARG A 145 35.70 12.61 -2.02
CA ARG A 145 35.02 13.90 -1.88
C ARG A 145 33.89 14.07 -2.90
N ALA A 146 34.14 13.72 -4.17
CA ALA A 146 33.10 13.73 -5.20
C ALA A 146 31.98 12.73 -4.88
N GLY A 147 32.32 11.55 -4.36
CA GLY A 147 31.37 10.58 -3.86
C GLY A 147 30.50 11.13 -2.72
N GLN A 148 31.09 11.83 -1.74
CA GLN A 148 30.32 12.45 -0.65
C GLN A 148 29.37 13.54 -1.14
N VAL A 149 29.77 14.36 -2.14
CA VAL A 149 28.88 15.34 -2.76
C VAL A 149 27.73 14.66 -3.51
N ALA A 150 28.02 13.63 -4.29
CA ALA A 150 26.98 12.85 -5.00
C ALA A 150 25.99 12.22 -4.00
N PHE A 151 26.52 11.66 -2.89
CA PHE A 151 25.69 11.09 -1.84
C PHE A 151 24.78 12.12 -1.16
N LEU A 152 25.32 13.26 -0.76
CA LEU A 152 24.52 14.33 -0.13
C LEU A 152 23.39 14.81 -1.05
N SER A 153 23.71 15.01 -2.34
CA SER A 153 22.71 15.39 -3.35
C SER A 153 21.64 14.31 -3.50
N GLY A 154 22.05 13.03 -3.60
CA GLY A 154 21.13 11.88 -3.68
C GLY A 154 20.24 11.75 -2.45
N TYR A 155 20.80 11.88 -1.27
CA TYR A 155 20.07 11.82 -0.01
C TYR A 155 19.05 12.96 0.13
N SER A 156 19.41 14.16 -0.31
CA SER A 156 18.49 15.31 -0.32
C SER A 156 17.28 15.07 -1.24
N LEU A 157 17.51 14.51 -2.44
CA LEU A 157 16.42 14.14 -3.36
C LEU A 157 15.51 13.05 -2.77
N VAL A 158 16.10 12.05 -2.13
CA VAL A 158 15.32 11.01 -1.41
C VAL A 158 14.49 11.62 -0.29
N GLY A 159 15.03 12.59 0.46
CA GLY A 159 14.26 13.33 1.48
C GLY A 159 13.05 14.07 0.91
N MET A 160 13.21 14.72 -0.25
CA MET A 160 12.08 15.32 -0.97
C MET A 160 11.07 14.25 -1.46
N GLY A 161 11.60 13.13 -1.98
CA GLY A 161 10.78 11.98 -2.35
C GLY A 161 9.99 11.42 -1.16
N ALA A 162 10.63 11.27 0.00
CA ALA A 162 9.97 10.79 1.23
C ALA A 162 8.81 11.70 1.67
N HIS A 163 8.96 13.03 1.53
CA HIS A 163 7.86 13.98 1.78
C HIS A 163 6.65 13.69 0.87
N LEU A 164 6.88 13.48 -0.43
CA LEU A 164 5.80 13.12 -1.37
C LEU A 164 5.19 11.75 -1.03
N GLY A 165 6.01 10.79 -0.59
CA GLY A 165 5.53 9.49 -0.10
C GLY A 165 4.62 9.62 1.12
N GLY A 166 4.94 10.52 2.04
CA GLY A 166 4.07 10.87 3.17
C GLY A 166 2.73 11.44 2.70
N GLU A 167 2.71 12.35 1.72
CA GLU A 167 1.46 12.87 1.16
C GLU A 167 0.65 11.78 0.43
N LEU A 168 1.30 10.84 -0.25
CA LEU A 168 0.61 9.70 -0.86
C LEU A 168 -0.09 8.84 0.20
N SER A 169 0.57 8.55 1.32
CA SER A 169 -0.01 7.72 2.38
C SER A 169 -1.04 8.48 3.21
N TYR A 170 -0.70 9.65 3.72
CA TYR A 170 -1.55 10.38 4.68
C TYR A 170 -2.54 11.33 4.00
N GLY A 171 -2.21 11.88 2.84
CA GLY A 171 -3.07 12.78 2.09
C GLY A 171 -4.03 12.05 1.14
N TYR A 172 -3.52 11.10 0.35
CA TYR A 172 -4.33 10.29 -0.57
C TYR A 172 -4.78 8.96 0.02
N GLY A 173 -4.21 8.54 1.15
CA GLY A 173 -4.52 7.27 1.82
C GLY A 173 -4.06 6.05 1.02
N LEU A 174 -2.94 6.16 0.32
CA LEU A 174 -2.33 5.01 -0.36
C LEU A 174 -1.91 3.95 0.66
N ARG A 175 -2.34 2.71 0.43
CA ARG A 175 -2.06 1.55 1.33
C ARG A 175 -2.60 1.68 2.76
N VAL A 176 -3.51 2.62 3.01
CA VAL A 176 -4.24 2.72 4.28
C VAL A 176 -5.48 1.84 4.21
N ASN A 177 -5.71 1.03 5.23
CA ASN A 177 -6.92 0.21 5.35
C ASN A 177 -8.16 1.12 5.48
N ARG A 178 -9.02 1.13 4.45
CA ARG A 178 -10.20 2.00 4.40
C ARG A 178 -11.27 1.63 5.41
N ASN A 179 -11.29 0.37 5.87
CA ASN A 179 -12.34 -0.10 6.77
C ASN A 179 -12.17 0.41 8.20
N VAL A 180 -10.95 0.83 8.61
CA VAL A 180 -10.74 1.37 9.97
C VAL A 180 -11.47 2.69 10.23
N PHE A 181 -11.82 3.42 9.17
CA PHE A 181 -12.55 4.71 9.25
C PHE A 181 -14.06 4.56 9.05
N GLN A 182 -14.55 3.34 8.79
CA GLN A 182 -15.98 3.08 8.65
C GLN A 182 -16.60 2.78 10.01
N PRO A 183 -17.88 3.08 10.23
CA PRO A 183 -18.58 2.64 11.43
C PRO A 183 -18.42 1.13 11.64
N ALA A 184 -18.32 0.71 12.90
CA ALA A 184 -18.19 -0.71 13.23
C ALA A 184 -19.46 -1.52 12.92
N GLY A 185 -20.61 -0.84 12.91
CA GLY A 185 -21.92 -1.47 12.91
C GLY A 185 -22.46 -1.66 14.33
N PRO A 186 -23.62 -2.28 14.52
CA PRO A 186 -24.27 -2.42 15.81
C PRO A 186 -23.54 -3.39 16.74
N ASN A 187 -23.55 -3.10 18.03
CA ASN A 187 -23.00 -3.97 19.08
C ASN A 187 -23.94 -5.13 19.44
N GLU A 188 -25.20 -5.07 19.03
CA GLU A 188 -26.18 -6.12 19.20
C GLU A 188 -26.74 -6.59 17.87
N PHE A 189 -27.31 -7.79 17.83
CA PHE A 189 -27.91 -8.31 16.60
C PHE A 189 -29.10 -7.45 16.17
N ALA A 190 -29.04 -6.95 14.94
CA ALA A 190 -30.09 -6.18 14.31
C ALA A 190 -30.53 -6.83 12.99
N ALA A 191 -31.83 -6.92 12.75
CA ALA A 191 -32.40 -7.48 11.53
C ALA A 191 -32.11 -6.55 10.34
N VAL A 192 -31.63 -7.14 9.23
CA VAL A 192 -31.19 -6.39 8.03
C VAL A 192 -31.90 -6.82 6.74
N LEU A 193 -32.37 -8.07 6.67
CA LEU A 193 -32.93 -8.65 5.46
C LEU A 193 -33.83 -9.84 5.82
N ASP A 194 -34.88 -10.11 5.06
CA ASP A 194 -35.58 -11.37 5.13
C ASP A 194 -34.72 -12.48 4.50
N GLU A 195 -34.69 -13.67 5.10
CA GLU A 195 -33.76 -14.73 4.69
C GLU A 195 -33.95 -15.15 3.23
N ASP A 196 -35.19 -15.14 2.75
CA ASP A 196 -35.57 -15.49 1.38
C ASP A 196 -35.17 -14.42 0.35
N GLU A 197 -34.85 -13.18 0.79
CA GLU A 197 -34.35 -12.12 -0.07
C GLU A 197 -32.84 -12.24 -0.35
N LEU A 198 -32.10 -13.11 0.38
CA LEU A 198 -30.69 -13.36 0.12
C LEU A 198 -30.52 -14.47 -0.93
N PRO A 199 -30.05 -14.14 -2.14
CA PRO A 199 -29.83 -15.15 -3.18
C PRO A 199 -28.78 -16.19 -2.77
N ASP A 200 -28.96 -17.45 -3.15
CA ASP A 200 -28.05 -18.55 -2.83
C ASP A 200 -26.63 -18.31 -3.35
N SER A 201 -26.49 -17.69 -4.51
CA SER A 201 -25.18 -17.39 -5.14
C SER A 201 -24.89 -15.91 -5.28
N GLY A 202 -25.72 -15.03 -4.67
CA GLY A 202 -25.62 -13.58 -4.81
C GLY A 202 -24.74 -12.92 -3.75
N LEU A 203 -24.43 -11.66 -4.03
CA LEU A 203 -23.82 -10.71 -3.09
C LEU A 203 -24.87 -9.64 -2.80
N ARG A 204 -25.18 -9.42 -1.53
CA ARG A 204 -26.20 -8.44 -1.12
C ARG A 204 -25.61 -7.42 -0.18
N ARG A 205 -25.58 -6.15 -0.60
CA ARG A 205 -25.20 -5.05 0.30
C ARG A 205 -26.40 -4.60 1.11
N VAL A 206 -26.19 -4.42 2.40
CA VAL A 206 -27.11 -3.78 3.34
C VAL A 206 -26.38 -2.67 4.09
N GLU A 207 -27.12 -1.69 4.57
CA GLU A 207 -26.59 -0.61 5.40
C GLU A 207 -27.10 -0.80 6.84
N LEU A 208 -26.20 -0.71 7.81
CA LEU A 208 -26.51 -0.93 9.20
C LEU A 208 -25.69 -0.03 10.11
N ASP A 209 -26.35 0.92 10.78
CA ASP A 209 -25.70 1.96 11.61
C ASP A 209 -24.57 2.71 10.88
N GLY A 210 -24.78 2.99 9.59
CA GLY A 210 -23.81 3.65 8.72
C GLY A 210 -22.66 2.74 8.22
N ALA A 211 -22.65 1.45 8.60
CA ALA A 211 -21.73 0.47 8.06
C ALA A 211 -22.35 -0.22 6.84
N GLY A 212 -21.64 -0.21 5.72
CA GLY A 212 -21.99 -1.03 4.56
C GLY A 212 -21.52 -2.47 4.77
N VAL A 213 -22.47 -3.42 4.82
CA VAL A 213 -22.21 -4.84 5.03
C VAL A 213 -22.57 -5.63 3.77
N LEU A 214 -21.69 -6.53 3.35
CA LEU A 214 -21.89 -7.46 2.26
C LEU A 214 -22.31 -8.82 2.82
N LEU A 215 -23.52 -9.23 2.53
CA LEU A 215 -24.06 -10.53 2.86
C LEU A 215 -23.89 -11.52 1.70
N SER A 216 -23.59 -12.76 2.03
CA SER A 216 -23.54 -13.87 1.07
C SER A 216 -23.90 -15.19 1.77
N ARG A 217 -24.42 -16.15 1.01
CA ARG A 217 -24.61 -17.52 1.48
C ARG A 217 -23.44 -18.36 0.98
N ALA A 218 -22.64 -18.91 1.91
CA ALA A 218 -21.53 -19.81 1.58
C ALA A 218 -22.03 -21.11 0.96
N GLY A 219 -21.16 -21.85 0.30
CA GLY A 219 -21.47 -23.18 -0.24
C GLY A 219 -21.91 -24.20 0.82
N SER A 220 -21.58 -23.96 2.09
CA SER A 220 -22.07 -24.73 3.26
C SER A 220 -23.54 -24.41 3.64
N GLY A 221 -24.13 -23.34 3.10
CA GLY A 221 -25.41 -22.77 3.49
C GLY A 221 -25.32 -21.74 4.62
N GLU A 222 -24.14 -21.52 5.21
CA GLU A 222 -23.89 -20.48 6.22
C GLU A 222 -24.05 -19.09 5.61
N ILE A 223 -24.66 -18.16 6.34
CA ILE A 223 -24.72 -16.76 5.95
C ILE A 223 -23.47 -16.07 6.50
N CYS A 224 -22.69 -15.49 5.60
CA CYS A 224 -21.46 -14.78 5.91
C CYS A 224 -21.62 -13.29 5.66
N ALA A 225 -20.92 -12.46 6.44
CA ALA A 225 -20.99 -11.02 6.36
C ALA A 225 -19.62 -10.37 6.55
N ILE A 226 -19.22 -9.54 5.56
CA ILE A 226 -17.99 -8.75 5.61
C ILE A 226 -18.28 -7.30 5.22
N ALA A 227 -17.35 -6.37 5.43
CA ALA A 227 -17.50 -5.00 4.97
C ALA A 227 -17.70 -4.95 3.44
N ALA A 228 -18.71 -4.22 2.99
CA ALA A 228 -19.04 -4.09 1.57
C ALA A 228 -18.05 -3.24 0.77
N THR A 229 -17.23 -2.45 1.47
CA THR A 229 -16.25 -1.57 0.85
C THR A 229 -14.85 -2.19 0.91
N CYS A 230 -14.22 -2.39 -0.24
CA CYS A 230 -12.86 -2.93 -0.32
C CYS A 230 -11.86 -2.06 0.47
N ASN A 231 -11.10 -2.68 1.37
CA ASN A 231 -10.15 -1.97 2.24
C ASN A 231 -8.92 -1.40 1.53
N HIS A 232 -8.68 -1.77 0.26
CA HIS A 232 -7.56 -1.24 -0.53
C HIS A 232 -7.79 0.23 -0.95
N PHE A 233 -8.82 0.48 -1.80
CA PHE A 233 -9.16 1.84 -2.31
C PHE A 233 -10.65 2.16 -2.25
N GLY A 234 -11.44 1.37 -1.54
CA GLY A 234 -12.87 1.67 -1.36
C GLY A 234 -13.78 1.14 -2.46
N GLY A 235 -13.34 0.16 -3.27
CA GLY A 235 -14.16 -0.44 -4.31
C GLY A 235 -15.41 -1.13 -3.76
N PRO A 236 -16.56 -1.07 -4.47
CA PRO A 236 -17.82 -1.65 -4.04
C PRO A 236 -17.82 -3.18 -4.28
N LEU A 237 -17.66 -3.97 -3.22
CA LEU A 237 -17.53 -5.43 -3.36
C LEU A 237 -18.81 -6.10 -3.85
N GLU A 238 -19.98 -5.52 -3.59
CA GLU A 238 -21.27 -6.01 -4.10
C GLU A 238 -21.38 -5.95 -5.63
N GLN A 239 -20.53 -5.15 -6.29
CA GLN A 239 -20.47 -5.07 -7.77
C GLN A 239 -19.33 -5.97 -8.32
N GLY A 240 -18.68 -6.72 -7.47
CA GLY A 240 -17.63 -7.63 -7.85
C GLY A 240 -18.11 -9.00 -8.30
N ASP A 241 -17.20 -9.79 -8.84
CA ASP A 241 -17.48 -11.17 -9.22
C ASP A 241 -17.40 -12.07 -7.97
N ARG A 242 -18.31 -13.05 -7.88
CA ARG A 242 -18.23 -14.11 -6.89
C ARG A 242 -17.62 -15.35 -7.51
N GLU A 243 -16.61 -15.93 -6.88
CA GLU A 243 -15.96 -17.16 -7.28
C GLU A 243 -15.96 -18.15 -6.09
N GLY A 244 -16.98 -19.02 -6.03
CA GLY A 244 -17.22 -19.88 -4.86
C GLY A 244 -17.53 -19.07 -3.61
N ASP A 245 -16.73 -19.23 -2.56
CA ASP A 245 -16.85 -18.47 -1.31
C ASP A 245 -15.87 -17.26 -1.27
N THR A 246 -15.47 -16.76 -2.44
CA THR A 246 -14.60 -15.61 -2.60
C THR A 246 -15.30 -14.49 -3.36
N VAL A 247 -15.11 -13.23 -2.94
CA VAL A 247 -15.46 -12.04 -3.71
C VAL A 247 -14.23 -11.40 -4.34
N VAL A 248 -14.34 -11.01 -5.61
CA VAL A 248 -13.29 -10.33 -6.39
C VAL A 248 -13.64 -8.86 -6.53
N CYS A 249 -12.83 -7.96 -5.97
CA CYS A 249 -13.05 -6.52 -6.07
C CYS A 249 -13.07 -6.06 -7.53
N PRO A 250 -14.10 -5.30 -7.97
CA PRO A 250 -14.22 -4.88 -9.36
C PRO A 250 -13.11 -3.92 -9.80
N TRP A 251 -12.52 -3.15 -8.87
CA TRP A 251 -11.52 -2.12 -9.22
C TRP A 251 -10.13 -2.70 -9.50
N HIS A 252 -9.54 -3.40 -8.52
CA HIS A 252 -8.13 -3.85 -8.62
C HIS A 252 -7.96 -5.35 -8.40
N LYS A 253 -9.06 -6.11 -8.42
CA LYS A 253 -9.07 -7.58 -8.36
C LYS A 253 -8.49 -8.19 -7.08
N SER A 254 -8.49 -7.44 -5.95
CA SER A 254 -8.29 -8.06 -4.64
C SER A 254 -9.37 -9.12 -4.39
N ARG A 255 -8.98 -10.23 -3.79
CA ARG A 255 -9.85 -11.37 -3.52
C ARG A 255 -9.98 -11.56 -2.02
N PHE A 256 -11.20 -11.68 -1.55
CA PHE A 256 -11.49 -11.88 -0.12
C PHE A 256 -12.37 -13.10 0.08
N ASP A 257 -12.06 -13.88 1.09
CA ASP A 257 -12.96 -14.91 1.59
C ASP A 257 -14.21 -14.26 2.20
N LEU A 258 -15.39 -14.73 1.81
CA LEU A 258 -16.67 -14.13 2.19
C LEU A 258 -17.03 -14.35 3.66
N CYS A 259 -16.48 -15.37 4.33
CA CYS A 259 -16.80 -15.69 5.71
C CYS A 259 -15.74 -15.19 6.69
N SER A 260 -14.46 -15.41 6.39
CA SER A 260 -13.37 -14.96 7.25
C SER A 260 -12.96 -13.50 7.00
N GLY A 261 -13.23 -12.96 5.80
CA GLY A 261 -12.75 -11.67 5.36
C GLY A 261 -11.28 -11.65 4.94
N GLU A 262 -10.56 -12.78 5.03
CA GLU A 262 -9.14 -12.84 4.69
C GLU A 262 -8.86 -12.40 3.26
N ALA A 263 -7.78 -11.64 3.06
CA ALA A 263 -7.28 -11.28 1.75
C ALA A 263 -6.52 -12.45 1.14
N ILE A 264 -7.14 -13.13 0.16
CA ILE A 264 -6.56 -14.28 -0.54
C ILE A 264 -5.55 -13.82 -1.59
N ASP A 265 -5.93 -12.78 -2.37
CA ASP A 265 -5.08 -12.18 -3.40
C ASP A 265 -5.09 -10.65 -3.28
N GLY A 266 -3.89 -10.05 -3.46
CA GLY A 266 -3.71 -8.59 -3.47
C GLY A 266 -4.36 -7.88 -4.67
N PRO A 267 -4.30 -6.55 -4.64
CA PRO A 267 -3.42 -5.69 -3.83
C PRO A 267 -3.82 -5.43 -2.37
N ALA A 268 -5.02 -5.77 -1.93
CA ALA A 268 -5.36 -5.71 -0.51
C ALA A 268 -4.46 -6.68 0.30
N VAL A 269 -4.02 -6.23 1.46
CA VAL A 269 -3.17 -7.03 2.36
C VAL A 269 -3.80 -7.25 3.74
N PHE A 270 -4.79 -6.43 4.09
CA PHE A 270 -5.53 -6.54 5.33
C PHE A 270 -6.81 -7.34 5.12
N PRO A 271 -7.29 -8.07 6.12
CA PRO A 271 -8.61 -8.69 6.05
C PRO A 271 -9.71 -7.62 6.02
N GLN A 272 -10.85 -7.95 5.41
CA GLN A 272 -12.07 -7.18 5.53
C GLN A 272 -12.63 -7.26 6.95
N SER A 273 -13.29 -6.20 7.41
CA SER A 273 -14.04 -6.23 8.66
C SER A 273 -15.13 -7.30 8.58
N ARG A 274 -15.22 -8.18 9.57
CA ARG A 274 -16.16 -9.27 9.64
C ARG A 274 -17.31 -8.94 10.57
N TYR A 275 -18.50 -9.50 10.29
CA TYR A 275 -19.69 -9.38 11.13
C TYR A 275 -20.19 -10.77 11.51
N GLU A 276 -20.78 -10.87 12.69
CA GLU A 276 -21.51 -12.05 13.11
C GLU A 276 -22.90 -12.05 12.52
N THR A 277 -23.39 -13.22 12.12
CA THR A 277 -24.71 -13.39 11.51
C THR A 277 -25.48 -14.46 12.23
N ARG A 278 -26.81 -14.35 12.26
CA ARG A 278 -27.73 -15.42 12.63
C ARG A 278 -29.06 -15.24 11.91
N VAL A 279 -29.81 -16.32 11.81
CA VAL A 279 -31.21 -16.25 11.34
C VAL A 279 -32.12 -16.40 12.56
N ARG A 280 -33.09 -15.49 12.68
CA ARG A 280 -34.10 -15.52 13.69
C ARG A 280 -35.43 -15.08 13.13
N ASP A 281 -36.48 -15.86 13.31
CA ASP A 281 -37.86 -15.60 12.84
C ASP A 281 -37.90 -15.25 11.31
N GLY A 282 -37.09 -15.98 10.50
CA GLY A 282 -36.97 -15.78 9.06
C GLY A 282 -36.22 -14.53 8.64
N LYS A 283 -35.56 -13.84 9.56
CA LYS A 283 -34.74 -12.65 9.28
C LYS A 283 -33.25 -12.91 9.53
N ILE A 284 -32.43 -12.39 8.66
CA ILE A 284 -30.98 -12.32 8.86
C ILE A 284 -30.72 -11.15 9.80
N GLU A 285 -30.08 -11.46 10.92
CA GLU A 285 -29.59 -10.47 11.88
C GLU A 285 -28.07 -10.41 11.83
N VAL A 286 -27.52 -9.20 11.96
CA VAL A 286 -26.09 -8.90 11.87
C VAL A 286 -25.65 -8.12 13.10
N LYS A 287 -24.45 -8.43 13.59
CA LYS A 287 -23.77 -7.74 14.69
C LYS A 287 -22.29 -7.53 14.32
N ALA A 288 -21.69 -6.41 14.74
CA ALA A 288 -20.26 -6.21 14.61
C ALA A 288 -19.50 -7.27 15.42
N SER A 289 -18.44 -7.87 14.84
CA SER A 289 -17.54 -8.73 15.61
C SER A 289 -16.76 -7.92 16.65
N GLU A 290 -16.32 -8.54 17.74
CA GLU A 290 -15.48 -7.89 18.76
C GLU A 290 -14.22 -7.29 18.12
N GLU A 291 -13.56 -8.05 17.26
CA GLU A 291 -12.38 -7.60 16.52
C GLU A 291 -12.66 -6.35 15.65
N ASN A 292 -13.86 -6.26 15.05
CA ASN A 292 -14.24 -5.11 14.25
C ASN A 292 -14.42 -3.84 15.11
N VAL A 293 -14.96 -4.00 16.32
CA VAL A 293 -15.14 -2.90 17.27
C VAL A 293 -13.79 -2.39 17.77
N GLU A 294 -12.88 -3.31 18.15
CA GLU A 294 -11.56 -2.94 18.68
C GLU A 294 -10.64 -2.27 17.66
N ARG A 295 -10.77 -2.61 16.38
CA ARG A 295 -9.94 -2.03 15.30
C ARG A 295 -10.34 -0.63 14.85
N LYS A 296 -11.48 -0.12 15.26
CA LYS A 296 -11.93 1.20 14.80
C LYS A 296 -11.19 2.33 15.51
N VAL A 297 -10.77 3.30 14.71
CA VAL A 297 -10.23 4.56 15.21
C VAL A 297 -11.42 5.42 15.62
N THR A 298 -11.52 5.78 16.88
CA THR A 298 -12.52 6.67 17.44
C THR A 298 -12.24 8.14 17.09
#